data_2117a07f0ac1279c9454b4adb6813ef4
#
_entry.id   2117a07f0ac1279c9454b4adb6813ef4
#
_cell.length_a   1.000
_cell.length_b   1.000
_cell.length_c   1.000
_cell.angle_alpha   90.00
_cell.angle_beta   90.00
_cell.angle_gamma   90.00
#
_symmetry.space_group_name_H-M   'P 1'
#
loop_
_entity.id
_entity.type
_entity.pdbx_description
1 polymer ?
#
loop_
_entity_poly.entity_id
_entity_poly.type
_entity_poly.pdbx_seq_one_letter_code
_entity_poly.pdbx_strand_id
1 'polypeptide(L)'
;MSAYTIIFAPIAQATRSEQVVERLENAIISGLLKSNEQLPNEADLARLMGVSPITVREALNTLRVKGLIDTRRGRNGGSFVCELPSDLLLNQHPLRQASNEYLADLGEFHSAILSHSAYLAAQRTTEYELNKIKELIDQFEQAVEADTRAQLDLRCLLTLTSFAQSSRLANQELT
;
A
#
# COMPACT_ATOMS: atom_id res chain seq x y z
N MET A 1 21.44 17.19 -14.69
CA MET A 1 22.12 16.81 -13.42
C MET A 1 23.30 15.91 -13.75
N SER A 2 24.45 16.10 -13.13
CA SER A 2 25.62 15.24 -13.38
C SER A 2 25.44 13.92 -12.60
N ALA A 3 26.00 12.80 -13.11
CA ALA A 3 25.99 11.51 -12.41
C ALA A 3 26.57 11.62 -10.98
N TYR A 4 27.49 12.55 -10.76
CA TYR A 4 28.09 12.85 -9.46
C TYR A 4 27.06 13.39 -8.44
N THR A 5 26.11 14.21 -8.88
CA THR A 5 25.05 14.77 -8.01
C THR A 5 24.09 13.68 -7.54
N ILE A 6 23.85 12.66 -8.37
CA ILE A 6 22.99 11.52 -8.04
C ILE A 6 23.69 10.59 -7.05
N ILE A 7 25.00 10.32 -7.24
CA ILE A 7 25.78 9.43 -6.37
C ILE A 7 25.89 9.98 -4.94
N PHE A 8 25.98 11.29 -4.78
CA PHE A 8 26.12 11.97 -3.47
C PHE A 8 24.85 12.70 -3.02
N ALA A 9 23.70 12.43 -3.65
CA ALA A 9 22.43 12.91 -3.16
C ALA A 9 22.16 12.35 -1.73
N PRO A 10 21.55 13.12 -0.83
CA PRO A 10 21.17 12.62 0.49
C PRO A 10 20.34 11.36 0.35
N ILE A 11 20.79 10.29 1.01
CA ILE A 11 20.02 9.05 1.09
C ILE A 11 18.95 9.29 2.15
N ALA A 12 17.76 9.71 1.76
CA ALA A 12 16.59 9.68 2.62
C ALA A 12 16.15 8.21 2.75
N GLN A 13 16.77 7.46 3.65
CA GLN A 13 16.31 6.12 3.97
C GLN A 13 15.44 6.20 5.19
N ALA A 14 14.13 6.04 4.99
CA ALA A 14 13.24 5.66 6.06
C ALA A 14 13.78 4.37 6.75
N THR A 15 13.77 4.35 8.06
CA THR A 15 14.13 3.13 8.80
C THR A 15 13.18 2.00 8.40
N ARG A 16 13.58 0.74 8.61
CA ARG A 16 12.68 -0.40 8.33
C ARG A 16 11.36 -0.30 9.09
N SER A 17 11.38 0.29 10.29
CA SER A 17 10.17 0.54 11.07
C SER A 17 9.28 1.59 10.40
N GLU A 18 9.84 2.69 9.92
CA GLU A 18 9.11 3.72 9.17
C GLU A 18 8.50 3.19 7.88
N GLN A 19 9.22 2.34 7.14
CA GLN A 19 8.69 1.68 5.94
C GLN A 19 7.50 0.76 6.25
N VAL A 20 7.53 0.04 7.39
CA VAL A 20 6.39 -0.78 7.84
C VAL A 20 5.21 0.11 8.22
N VAL A 21 5.46 1.23 8.94
CA VAL A 21 4.42 2.20 9.30
C VAL A 21 3.77 2.75 8.04
N GLU A 22 4.55 3.28 7.11
CA GLU A 22 4.08 3.87 5.86
C GLU A 22 3.21 2.90 5.05
N ARG A 23 3.67 1.66 4.88
CA ARG A 23 2.92 0.63 4.14
C ARG A 23 1.59 0.28 4.79
N LEU A 24 1.55 0.09 6.12
CA LEU A 24 0.31 -0.20 6.83
C LEU A 24 -0.61 1.01 6.89
N GLU A 25 -0.07 2.21 7.10
CA GLU A 25 -0.81 3.47 7.07
C GLU A 25 -1.48 3.69 5.72
N ASN A 26 -0.74 3.55 4.62
CA ASN A 26 -1.28 3.66 3.27
C ASN A 26 -2.38 2.61 3.00
N ALA A 27 -2.19 1.37 3.45
CA ALA A 27 -3.20 0.32 3.31
C ALA A 27 -4.48 0.60 4.12
N ILE A 28 -4.36 1.25 5.28
CA ILE A 28 -5.51 1.67 6.10
C ILE A 28 -6.22 2.86 5.46
N ILE A 29 -5.46 3.89 5.07
CA ILE A 29 -6.02 5.13 4.49
C ILE A 29 -6.70 4.85 3.15
N SER A 30 -6.12 3.97 2.32
CA SER A 30 -6.71 3.57 1.04
C SER A 30 -7.89 2.58 1.17
N GLY A 31 -8.18 2.10 2.40
CA GLY A 31 -9.26 1.15 2.65
C GLY A 31 -8.97 -0.28 2.20
N LEU A 32 -7.73 -0.62 1.84
CA LEU A 32 -7.29 -2.00 1.60
C LEU A 32 -7.40 -2.84 2.87
N LEU A 33 -7.06 -2.25 4.02
CA LEU A 33 -7.33 -2.78 5.35
C LEU A 33 -8.58 -2.10 5.89
N LYS A 34 -9.62 -2.89 6.15
CA LYS A 34 -10.94 -2.36 6.55
C LYS A 34 -11.00 -2.02 8.03
N SER A 35 -11.85 -1.08 8.39
CA SER A 35 -12.18 -0.79 9.80
C SER A 35 -12.59 -2.06 10.53
N ASN A 36 -12.09 -2.22 11.75
CA ASN A 36 -12.25 -3.40 12.60
C ASN A 36 -11.59 -4.70 12.05
N GLU A 37 -10.85 -4.63 10.97
CA GLU A 37 -10.07 -5.77 10.49
C GLU A 37 -8.92 -6.07 11.46
N GLN A 38 -8.72 -7.36 11.75
CA GLN A 38 -7.62 -7.82 12.59
C GLN A 38 -6.36 -7.96 11.74
N LEU A 39 -5.29 -7.29 12.14
CA LEU A 39 -3.98 -7.46 11.53
C LEU A 39 -3.38 -8.82 11.90
N PRO A 40 -2.54 -9.40 11.05
CA PRO A 40 -1.72 -10.55 11.42
C PRO A 40 -0.93 -10.25 12.70
N ASN A 41 -0.62 -11.28 13.49
CA ASN A 41 0.18 -11.10 14.70
C ASN A 41 1.61 -10.61 14.38
N GLU A 42 2.34 -10.12 15.40
CA GLU A 42 3.69 -9.56 15.22
C GLU A 42 4.66 -10.51 14.51
N ALA A 43 4.60 -11.82 14.83
CA ALA A 43 5.48 -12.82 14.23
C ALA A 43 5.15 -13.07 12.76
N ASP A 44 3.87 -13.12 12.43
CA ASP A 44 3.42 -13.29 11.05
C ASP A 44 3.72 -12.04 10.21
N LEU A 45 3.48 -10.84 10.74
CA LEU A 45 3.86 -9.59 10.07
C LEU A 45 5.37 -9.53 9.83
N ALA A 46 6.19 -9.88 10.83
CA ALA A 46 7.64 -9.92 10.68
C ALA A 46 8.08 -10.87 9.57
N ARG A 47 7.49 -12.05 9.51
CA ARG A 47 7.75 -13.04 8.46
C ARG A 47 7.29 -12.55 7.09
N LEU A 48 6.08 -12.01 6.98
CA LEU A 48 5.49 -11.54 5.72
C LEU A 48 6.25 -10.34 5.14
N MET A 49 6.68 -9.42 6.01
CA MET A 49 7.38 -8.20 5.60
C MET A 49 8.90 -8.34 5.56
N GLY A 50 9.44 -9.48 5.97
CA GLY A 50 10.90 -9.73 5.97
C GLY A 50 11.68 -8.83 6.91
N VAL A 51 11.09 -8.46 8.05
CA VAL A 51 11.70 -7.61 9.08
C VAL A 51 11.75 -8.32 10.44
N SER A 52 12.44 -7.73 11.42
CA SER A 52 12.49 -8.29 12.77
C SER A 52 11.17 -8.07 13.54
N PRO A 53 10.80 -8.96 14.49
CA PRO A 53 9.63 -8.73 15.35
C PRO A 53 9.71 -7.41 16.15
N ILE A 54 10.92 -6.97 16.50
CA ILE A 54 11.15 -5.69 17.18
C ILE A 54 10.73 -4.54 16.27
N THR A 55 11.15 -4.56 15.01
CA THR A 55 10.78 -3.57 13.99
C THR A 55 9.26 -3.49 13.82
N VAL A 56 8.57 -4.64 13.75
CA VAL A 56 7.10 -4.68 13.67
C VAL A 56 6.45 -4.08 14.92
N ARG A 57 6.96 -4.42 16.11
CA ARG A 57 6.43 -3.89 17.38
C ARG A 57 6.54 -2.37 17.45
N GLU A 58 7.68 -1.81 17.04
CA GLU A 58 7.90 -0.36 16.97
C GLU A 58 6.90 0.28 15.98
N ALA A 59 6.75 -0.30 14.79
CA ALA A 59 5.81 0.19 13.80
C ALA A 59 4.35 0.14 14.30
N LEU A 60 3.91 -0.97 14.89
CA LEU A 60 2.58 -1.08 15.48
C LEU A 60 2.37 -0.10 16.65
N ASN A 61 3.40 0.20 17.44
CA ASN A 61 3.32 1.24 18.46
C ASN A 61 3.10 2.62 17.85
N THR A 62 3.81 2.95 16.78
CA THR A 62 3.66 4.21 16.06
C THR A 62 2.24 4.35 15.47
N LEU A 63 1.73 3.29 14.82
CA LEU A 63 0.37 3.28 14.26
C LEU A 63 -0.70 3.43 15.36
N ARG A 64 -0.44 2.88 16.55
CA ARG A 64 -1.33 3.02 17.71
C ARG A 64 -1.34 4.44 18.26
N VAL A 65 -0.17 5.09 18.34
CA VAL A 65 -0.06 6.50 18.73
C VAL A 65 -0.76 7.41 17.71
N LYS A 66 -0.71 7.07 16.42
CA LYS A 66 -1.46 7.76 15.36
C LYS A 66 -2.97 7.48 15.39
N GLY A 67 -3.45 6.56 16.24
CA GLY A 67 -4.87 6.19 16.31
C GLY A 67 -5.39 5.36 15.13
N LEU A 68 -4.49 4.82 14.31
CA LEU A 68 -4.84 4.02 13.13
C LEU A 68 -5.20 2.58 13.50
N ILE A 69 -4.63 2.06 14.57
CA ILE A 69 -4.92 0.73 15.11
C ILE A 69 -5.14 0.79 16.62
N ASP A 70 -5.86 -0.21 17.15
CA ASP A 70 -6.03 -0.44 18.58
C ASP A 70 -5.66 -1.89 18.93
N THR A 71 -5.32 -2.12 20.20
CA THR A 71 -4.95 -3.46 20.70
C THR A 71 -6.02 -3.98 21.65
N ARG A 72 -6.66 -5.07 21.28
CA ARG A 72 -7.59 -5.82 22.13
C ARG A 72 -6.88 -6.96 22.82
N ARG A 73 -7.09 -7.11 24.14
CA ARG A 73 -6.52 -8.18 24.96
C ARG A 73 -7.44 -9.40 25.00
N GLY A 74 -6.87 -10.58 25.24
CA GLY A 74 -7.64 -11.81 25.45
C GLY A 74 -7.37 -12.88 24.40
N ARG A 75 -8.15 -13.98 24.45
CA ARG A 75 -7.96 -15.17 23.59
C ARG A 75 -8.13 -14.84 22.09
N ASN A 76 -8.97 -13.86 21.76
CA ASN A 76 -9.15 -13.34 20.40
C ASN A 76 -8.56 -11.91 20.29
N GLY A 77 -7.51 -11.63 21.06
CA GLY A 77 -6.83 -10.33 21.05
C GLY A 77 -5.92 -10.15 19.84
N GLY A 78 -5.42 -8.94 19.69
CA GLY A 78 -4.54 -8.57 18.57
C GLY A 78 -4.61 -7.08 18.27
N SER A 79 -3.99 -6.67 17.19
CA SER A 79 -4.10 -5.31 16.66
C SER A 79 -5.23 -5.25 15.64
N PHE A 80 -6.10 -4.25 15.76
CA PHE A 80 -7.28 -4.05 14.91
C PHE A 80 -7.23 -2.66 14.30
N VAL A 81 -7.62 -2.53 13.06
CA VAL A 81 -7.77 -1.24 12.37
C VAL A 81 -8.88 -0.44 13.04
N CYS A 82 -8.60 0.81 13.40
CA CYS A 82 -9.61 1.71 13.97
C CYS A 82 -10.60 2.16 12.89
N GLU A 83 -11.80 2.53 13.33
CA GLU A 83 -12.75 3.24 12.49
C GLU A 83 -12.29 4.70 12.39
N LEU A 84 -11.91 5.12 11.19
CA LEU A 84 -11.43 6.46 10.93
C LEU A 84 -12.56 7.30 10.32
N PRO A 85 -12.88 8.47 10.89
CA PRO A 85 -13.81 9.40 10.28
C PRO A 85 -13.32 9.81 8.87
N SER A 86 -14.25 9.91 7.92
CA SER A 86 -13.93 10.22 6.51
C SER A 86 -13.20 11.55 6.34
N ASP A 87 -13.48 12.53 7.19
CA ASP A 87 -12.79 13.83 7.23
C ASP A 87 -11.33 13.71 7.71
N LEU A 88 -11.03 12.79 8.61
CA LEU A 88 -9.67 12.49 9.03
C LEU A 88 -8.88 11.79 7.92
N LEU A 89 -9.48 10.84 7.21
CA LEU A 89 -8.86 10.18 6.06
C LEU A 89 -8.46 11.19 4.98
N LEU A 90 -9.38 12.12 4.65
CA LEU A 90 -9.13 13.17 3.67
C LEU A 90 -8.09 14.19 4.15
N ASN A 91 -8.10 14.56 5.45
CA ASN A 91 -7.22 15.58 5.98
C ASN A 91 -5.78 15.10 6.24
N GLN A 92 -5.60 13.81 6.52
CA GLN A 92 -4.30 13.20 6.79
C GLN A 92 -3.66 12.54 5.56
N HIS A 93 -4.34 12.57 4.40
CA HIS A 93 -3.78 11.99 3.19
C HIS A 93 -2.48 12.70 2.80
N PRO A 94 -1.34 11.98 2.68
CA PRO A 94 -0.03 12.59 2.42
C PRO A 94 -0.02 13.51 1.19
N LEU A 95 -0.78 13.16 0.15
CA LEU A 95 -0.84 13.90 -1.11
C LEU A 95 -1.57 15.25 -1.00
N ARG A 96 -2.31 15.51 0.09
CA ARG A 96 -3.05 16.78 0.25
C ARG A 96 -2.13 18.01 0.37
N GLN A 97 -0.94 17.82 0.93
CA GLN A 97 0.05 18.87 1.11
C GLN A 97 1.16 18.83 0.07
N ALA A 98 1.06 17.89 -0.87
CA ALA A 98 2.05 17.73 -1.93
C ALA A 98 1.99 18.88 -2.93
N SER A 99 3.16 19.35 -3.39
CA SER A 99 3.22 20.33 -4.45
C SER A 99 2.79 19.73 -5.79
N ASN A 100 2.35 20.58 -6.72
CA ASN A 100 2.00 20.14 -8.08
C ASN A 100 3.19 19.48 -8.80
N GLU A 101 4.40 19.93 -8.54
CA GLU A 101 5.63 19.36 -9.09
C GLU A 101 5.86 17.93 -8.55
N TYR A 102 5.68 17.74 -7.23
CA TYR A 102 5.77 16.41 -6.62
C TYR A 102 4.70 15.46 -7.17
N LEU A 103 3.46 15.94 -7.32
CA LEU A 103 2.37 15.11 -7.87
C LEU A 103 2.62 14.73 -9.33
N ALA A 104 3.20 15.63 -10.13
CA ALA A 104 3.57 15.33 -11.51
C ALA A 104 4.68 14.27 -11.58
N ASP A 105 5.75 14.43 -10.80
CA ASP A 105 6.86 13.47 -10.73
C ASP A 105 6.38 12.09 -10.23
N LEU A 106 5.52 12.06 -9.21
CA LEU A 106 4.89 10.83 -8.72
C LEU A 106 4.04 10.16 -9.81
N GLY A 107 3.27 10.95 -10.58
CA GLY A 107 2.46 10.44 -11.68
C GLY A 107 3.32 9.84 -12.80
N GLU A 108 4.45 10.45 -13.14
CA GLU A 108 5.42 9.90 -14.10
C GLU A 108 6.03 8.59 -13.60
N PHE A 109 6.40 8.53 -12.32
CA PHE A 109 6.92 7.34 -11.68
C PHE A 109 5.90 6.19 -11.70
N HIS A 110 4.65 6.43 -11.26
CA HIS A 110 3.57 5.45 -11.33
C HIS A 110 3.30 4.98 -12.76
N SER A 111 3.25 5.90 -13.72
CA SER A 111 3.04 5.56 -15.12
C SER A 111 4.12 4.61 -15.66
N ALA A 112 5.38 4.84 -15.29
CA ALA A 112 6.49 3.98 -15.69
C ALA A 112 6.36 2.57 -15.09
N ILE A 113 6.03 2.46 -13.79
CA ILE A 113 5.83 1.18 -13.11
C ILE A 113 4.65 0.41 -13.69
N LEU A 114 3.50 1.05 -13.82
CA LEU A 114 2.27 0.41 -14.32
C LEU A 114 2.42 -0.03 -15.79
N SER A 115 3.00 0.82 -16.64
CA SER A 115 3.20 0.49 -18.05
C SER A 115 4.09 -0.73 -18.22
N HIS A 116 5.20 -0.79 -17.47
CA HIS A 116 6.10 -1.94 -17.55
C HIS A 116 5.51 -3.19 -16.88
N SER A 117 4.77 -3.02 -15.80
CA SER A 117 4.04 -4.12 -15.15
C SER A 117 2.97 -4.72 -16.08
N ALA A 118 2.21 -3.88 -16.78
CA ALA A 118 1.23 -4.32 -17.75
C ALA A 118 1.87 -5.10 -18.91
N TYR A 119 2.99 -4.60 -19.43
CA TYR A 119 3.77 -5.28 -20.47
C TYR A 119 4.23 -6.68 -20.03
N LEU A 120 4.78 -6.80 -18.82
CA LEU A 120 5.22 -8.07 -18.27
C LEU A 120 4.05 -9.01 -17.96
N ALA A 121 2.97 -8.47 -17.39
CA ALA A 121 1.75 -9.23 -17.11
C ALA A 121 1.16 -9.83 -18.39
N ALA A 122 1.08 -9.06 -19.48
CA ALA A 122 0.59 -9.54 -20.77
C ALA A 122 1.38 -10.76 -21.31
N GLN A 123 2.64 -10.92 -20.91
CA GLN A 123 3.48 -12.04 -21.34
C GLN A 123 3.48 -13.23 -20.37
N ARG A 124 3.11 -13.02 -19.12
CA ARG A 124 3.31 -13.99 -18.03
C ARG A 124 2.02 -14.48 -17.40
N THR A 125 0.93 -13.75 -17.61
CA THR A 125 -0.38 -14.05 -17.01
C THR A 125 -0.96 -15.33 -17.61
N THR A 126 -1.45 -16.20 -16.75
CA THR A 126 -2.22 -17.39 -17.15
C THR A 126 -3.67 -17.00 -17.48
N GLU A 127 -4.40 -17.87 -18.18
CA GLU A 127 -5.82 -17.66 -18.49
C GLU A 127 -6.67 -17.52 -17.20
N TYR A 128 -6.34 -18.26 -16.16
CA TYR A 128 -6.97 -18.14 -14.84
C TYR A 128 -6.78 -16.75 -14.23
N GLU A 129 -5.56 -16.24 -14.22
CA GLU A 129 -5.24 -14.91 -13.71
C GLU A 129 -5.88 -13.80 -14.55
N LEU A 130 -5.93 -13.98 -15.88
CA LEU A 130 -6.62 -13.05 -16.78
C LEU A 130 -8.13 -12.97 -16.47
N ASN A 131 -8.78 -14.07 -16.17
CA ASN A 131 -10.18 -14.07 -15.77
C ASN A 131 -10.39 -13.36 -14.44
N LYS A 132 -9.48 -13.54 -13.47
CA LYS A 132 -9.53 -12.86 -12.19
C LYS A 132 -9.46 -11.32 -12.31
N ILE A 133 -8.62 -10.79 -13.19
CA ILE A 133 -8.56 -9.33 -13.39
C ILE A 133 -9.79 -8.81 -14.13
N LYS A 134 -10.35 -9.60 -15.08
CA LYS A 134 -11.62 -9.25 -15.73
C LYS A 134 -12.77 -9.14 -14.72
N GLU A 135 -12.88 -10.09 -13.79
CA GLU A 135 -13.88 -10.04 -12.72
C GLU A 135 -13.72 -8.79 -11.84
N LEU A 136 -12.49 -8.36 -11.55
CA LEU A 136 -12.24 -7.11 -10.81
C LEU A 136 -12.65 -5.87 -11.60
N ILE A 137 -12.39 -5.85 -12.91
CA ILE A 137 -12.79 -4.75 -13.79
C ILE A 137 -14.32 -4.67 -13.88
N ASP A 138 -15.00 -5.80 -14.04
CA ASP A 138 -16.46 -5.85 -14.05
C ASP A 138 -17.05 -5.32 -12.72
N GLN A 139 -16.45 -5.66 -11.58
CA GLN A 139 -16.85 -5.13 -10.29
C GLN A 139 -16.64 -3.61 -10.21
N PHE A 140 -15.50 -3.11 -10.72
CA PHE A 140 -15.20 -1.69 -10.77
C PHE A 140 -16.22 -0.91 -11.63
N GLU A 141 -16.58 -1.44 -12.80
CA GLU A 141 -17.57 -0.82 -13.69
C GLU A 141 -18.97 -0.76 -13.07
N GLN A 142 -19.35 -1.78 -12.28
CA GLN A 142 -20.64 -1.84 -11.60
C GLN A 142 -20.70 -1.05 -10.30
N ALA A 143 -19.57 -0.66 -9.73
CA ALA A 143 -19.53 0.06 -8.47
C ALA A 143 -20.03 1.50 -8.64
N VAL A 144 -21.04 1.86 -7.83
CA VAL A 144 -21.66 3.19 -7.84
C VAL A 144 -21.00 4.11 -6.81
N GLU A 145 -20.70 3.56 -5.62
CA GLU A 145 -20.11 4.30 -4.51
C GLU A 145 -18.65 4.66 -4.80
N ALA A 146 -18.29 5.94 -4.59
CA ALA A 146 -16.96 6.45 -4.88
C ALA A 146 -15.85 5.70 -4.11
N ASP A 147 -16.06 5.41 -2.84
CA ASP A 147 -15.09 4.70 -2.01
C ASP A 147 -14.90 3.25 -2.49
N THR A 148 -15.99 2.58 -2.87
CA THR A 148 -15.92 1.23 -3.45
C THR A 148 -15.16 1.23 -4.77
N ARG A 149 -15.38 2.22 -5.63
CA ARG A 149 -14.65 2.37 -6.89
C ARG A 149 -13.17 2.58 -6.66
N ALA A 150 -12.79 3.48 -5.75
CA ALA A 150 -11.38 3.74 -5.42
C ALA A 150 -10.68 2.47 -4.90
N GLN A 151 -11.34 1.69 -4.02
CA GLN A 151 -10.80 0.43 -3.54
C GLN A 151 -10.63 -0.62 -4.65
N LEU A 152 -11.60 -0.72 -5.56
CA LEU A 152 -11.54 -1.66 -6.68
C LEU A 152 -10.47 -1.26 -7.69
N ASP A 153 -10.32 0.03 -7.97
CA ASP A 153 -9.25 0.57 -8.81
C ASP A 153 -7.87 0.16 -8.27
N LEU A 154 -7.61 0.48 -7.01
CA LEU A 154 -6.36 0.10 -6.36
C LEU A 154 -6.13 -1.42 -6.38
N ARG A 155 -7.17 -2.23 -6.16
CA ARG A 155 -7.08 -3.69 -6.25
C ARG A 155 -6.77 -4.17 -7.67
N CYS A 156 -7.31 -3.53 -8.70
CA CYS A 156 -6.97 -3.83 -10.09
C CYS A 156 -5.50 -3.54 -10.36
N LEU A 157 -4.99 -2.39 -9.95
CA LEU A 157 -3.59 -1.98 -10.13
C LEU A 157 -2.63 -2.94 -9.41
N LEU A 158 -2.88 -3.25 -8.14
CA LEU A 158 -2.08 -4.21 -7.37
C LEU A 158 -2.13 -5.63 -7.94
N THR A 159 -3.27 -6.05 -8.47
CA THR A 159 -3.40 -7.37 -9.11
C THR A 159 -2.59 -7.39 -10.40
N LEU A 160 -2.67 -6.35 -11.22
CA LEU A 160 -1.89 -6.21 -12.46
C LEU A 160 -0.38 -6.26 -12.17
N THR A 161 0.09 -5.50 -11.20
CA THR A 161 1.51 -5.50 -10.81
C THR A 161 1.96 -6.85 -10.25
N SER A 162 1.09 -7.57 -9.54
CA SER A 162 1.40 -8.93 -9.06
C SER A 162 1.58 -9.92 -10.22
N PHE A 163 0.79 -9.79 -11.29
CA PHE A 163 0.91 -10.64 -12.48
C PHE A 163 2.15 -10.36 -13.31
N ALA A 164 2.79 -9.20 -13.13
CA ALA A 164 4.11 -8.94 -13.67
C ALA A 164 5.20 -9.88 -13.12
N GLN A 165 4.91 -10.63 -12.06
CA GLN A 165 5.83 -11.56 -11.38
C GLN A 165 7.20 -10.91 -11.06
N SER A 166 7.17 -9.64 -10.67
CA SER A 166 8.33 -8.84 -10.28
C SER A 166 8.08 -8.26 -8.89
N SER A 167 8.71 -8.86 -7.88
CA SER A 167 8.58 -8.40 -6.49
C SER A 167 9.03 -6.95 -6.29
N ARG A 168 9.96 -6.47 -7.10
CA ARG A 168 10.44 -5.09 -7.03
C ARG A 168 9.38 -4.10 -7.53
N LEU A 169 8.74 -4.39 -8.69
CA LEU A 169 7.66 -3.55 -9.22
C LEU A 169 6.46 -3.54 -8.27
N ALA A 170 6.03 -4.71 -7.79
CA ALA A 170 4.92 -4.82 -6.86
C ALA A 170 5.15 -4.06 -5.53
N ASN A 171 6.40 -4.03 -5.04
CA ASN A 171 6.73 -3.29 -3.83
C ASN A 171 6.69 -1.77 -4.04
N GLN A 172 7.01 -1.28 -5.23
CA GLN A 172 6.98 0.16 -5.54
C GLN A 172 5.55 0.69 -5.68
N GLU A 173 4.60 -0.14 -6.08
CA GLU A 173 3.19 0.26 -6.17
C GLU A 173 2.51 0.46 -4.81
N LEU A 174 3.08 -0.11 -3.75
CA LEU A 174 2.58 0.00 -2.38
C LEU A 174 3.24 1.14 -1.57
N THR A 175 4.14 1.90 -2.20
CA THR A 175 4.88 3.00 -1.55
C THR A 175 4.42 4.33 -2.09
#